data_1df5f6af978642c3bb6d9fa6831ca357
#
_entry.id   1df5f6af978642c3bb6d9fa6831ca357
#
_cell.length_a   1.000
_cell.length_b   1.000
_cell.length_c   1.000
_cell.angle_alpha   90.00
_cell.angle_beta   90.00
_cell.angle_gamma   90.00
#
_symmetry.space_group_name_H-M   'P 1'
#
loop_
_entity.id
_entity.type
_entity.pdbx_description
1 polymer ?
#
loop_
_entity_poly.entity_id
_entity_poly.type
_entity_poly.pdbx_seq_one_letter_code
_entity_poly.pdbx_strand_id
1 'polypeptide(L)'
;MKKIMEQMAEELSAAFEKAGYDPSYGKVTVSNRPDLCEYQCNGAMAGAKAYHKAPFMIADDVVAQLSDSRIFSRAEVVKPGFINLDVKPEFVAEYMNKMAEDEKLSVETAKNPKTIIIDYGGPNVAKPLHVGHLRSAIIGESIKRIGRFVGHKVIGDVHLGDWGLQMGLIITELKHRKPELVYFDDSFTGEYPAEAPFTISELEEIYPCA
;
A
#
# COMPACT_ATOMS: atom_id res chain seq x y z
N MET A 1 13.60 -11.42 1.14
CA MET A 1 13.27 -12.86 1.39
C MET A 1 12.11 -13.27 0.46
N LYS A 2 12.08 -14.53 -0.04
CA LYS A 2 10.91 -15.01 -0.82
C LYS A 2 9.65 -14.98 0.03
N LYS A 3 8.53 -14.60 -0.56
CA LYS A 3 7.23 -14.60 0.12
C LYS A 3 6.85 -16.02 0.55
N ILE A 4 6.10 -16.14 1.64
CA ILE A 4 5.69 -17.45 2.18
C ILE A 4 4.97 -18.31 1.13
N MET A 5 4.05 -17.71 0.36
CA MET A 5 3.35 -18.43 -0.71
C MET A 5 4.25 -18.86 -1.86
N GLU A 6 5.33 -18.11 -2.15
CA GLU A 6 6.31 -18.50 -3.16
C GLU A 6 7.10 -19.73 -2.71
N GLN A 7 7.48 -19.79 -1.42
CA GLN A 7 8.18 -20.97 -0.86
C GLN A 7 7.29 -22.20 -0.87
N MET A 8 6.00 -22.05 -0.54
CA MET A 8 5.01 -23.14 -0.64
C MET A 8 4.84 -23.64 -2.08
N ALA A 9 4.74 -22.69 -3.03
CA ALA A 9 4.58 -23.03 -4.44
C ALA A 9 5.82 -23.74 -5.00
N GLU A 10 7.03 -23.37 -4.56
CA GLU A 10 8.27 -24.05 -4.94
C GLU A 10 8.31 -25.48 -4.43
N GLU A 11 7.91 -25.72 -3.18
CA GLU A 11 7.86 -27.10 -2.63
C GLU A 11 6.83 -27.95 -3.35
N LEU A 12 5.63 -27.39 -3.63
CA LEU A 12 4.62 -28.09 -4.43
C LEU A 12 5.07 -28.34 -5.86
N SER A 13 5.70 -27.36 -6.52
CA SER A 13 6.26 -27.56 -7.87
C SER A 13 7.25 -28.70 -7.90
N ALA A 14 8.13 -28.76 -6.90
CA ALA A 14 9.07 -29.89 -6.77
C ALA A 14 8.36 -31.23 -6.51
N ALA A 15 7.26 -31.22 -5.76
CA ALA A 15 6.44 -32.43 -5.53
C ALA A 15 5.75 -32.90 -6.82
N PHE A 16 5.20 -31.99 -7.63
CA PHE A 16 4.65 -32.31 -8.95
C PHE A 16 5.72 -32.91 -9.87
N GLU A 17 6.90 -32.31 -9.92
CA GLU A 17 8.03 -32.80 -10.73
C GLU A 17 8.46 -34.20 -10.30
N LYS A 18 8.64 -34.45 -8.99
CA LYS A 18 8.98 -35.77 -8.45
C LYS A 18 7.92 -36.83 -8.75
N ALA A 19 6.65 -36.44 -8.79
CA ALA A 19 5.56 -37.29 -9.17
C ALA A 19 5.42 -37.52 -10.68
N GLY A 20 6.29 -36.89 -11.51
CA GLY A 20 6.31 -37.02 -12.97
C GLY A 20 5.35 -36.06 -13.70
N TYR A 21 4.94 -34.98 -13.05
CA TYR A 21 4.05 -33.98 -13.61
C TYR A 21 4.78 -32.65 -13.82
N ASP A 22 4.19 -31.76 -14.63
CA ASP A 22 4.72 -30.41 -14.88
C ASP A 22 4.72 -29.59 -13.58
N PRO A 23 5.87 -29.05 -13.15
CA PRO A 23 5.99 -28.23 -11.94
C PRO A 23 5.15 -26.96 -11.97
N SER A 24 4.74 -26.47 -13.14
CA SER A 24 3.89 -25.29 -13.27
C SER A 24 2.51 -25.42 -12.62
N TYR A 25 2.09 -26.64 -12.32
CA TYR A 25 0.85 -26.94 -11.58
C TYR A 25 0.96 -26.71 -10.07
N GLY A 26 2.15 -26.52 -9.50
CA GLY A 26 2.40 -26.30 -8.07
C GLY A 26 1.98 -24.93 -7.53
N LYS A 27 0.94 -24.33 -8.08
CA LYS A 27 0.43 -23.02 -7.64
C LYS A 27 -0.39 -23.13 -6.38
N VAL A 28 -0.11 -22.23 -5.41
CA VAL A 28 -0.81 -22.14 -4.13
C VAL A 28 -1.70 -20.90 -4.11
N THR A 29 -2.88 -21.05 -3.55
CA THR A 29 -3.83 -19.97 -3.27
C THR A 29 -4.29 -20.03 -1.81
N VAL A 30 -4.66 -18.89 -1.25
CA VAL A 30 -5.34 -18.87 0.06
C VAL A 30 -6.69 -19.55 -0.10
N SER A 31 -7.05 -20.40 0.86
CA SER A 31 -8.33 -21.10 0.82
C SER A 31 -9.51 -20.14 0.99
N ASN A 32 -10.56 -20.34 0.20
CA ASN A 32 -11.84 -19.66 0.39
C ASN A 32 -12.67 -20.28 1.54
N ARG A 33 -12.20 -21.40 2.10
CA ARG A 33 -12.83 -22.15 3.19
C ARG A 33 -11.81 -22.34 4.32
N PRO A 34 -11.52 -21.29 5.10
CA PRO A 34 -10.53 -21.34 6.19
C PRO A 34 -10.90 -22.34 7.29
N ASP A 35 -12.16 -22.75 7.36
CA ASP A 35 -12.66 -23.84 8.21
C ASP A 35 -12.18 -25.22 7.79
N LEU A 36 -11.73 -25.40 6.54
CA LEU A 36 -11.27 -26.68 6.01
C LEU A 36 -9.75 -26.75 5.86
N CYS A 37 -9.12 -25.67 5.42
CA CYS A 37 -7.67 -25.58 5.24
C CYS A 37 -7.23 -24.11 5.10
N GLU A 38 -5.95 -23.83 5.35
CA GLU A 38 -5.39 -22.48 5.20
C GLU A 38 -5.11 -22.14 3.73
N TYR A 39 -4.56 -23.09 2.99
CA TYR A 39 -4.18 -22.92 1.58
C TYR A 39 -4.68 -24.08 0.73
N GLN A 40 -4.68 -23.86 -0.58
CA GLN A 40 -5.15 -24.87 -1.54
C GLN A 40 -4.33 -24.85 -2.82
N CYS A 41 -4.10 -26.03 -3.39
CA CYS A 41 -3.56 -26.20 -4.73
C CYS A 41 -4.57 -26.93 -5.63
N ASN A 42 -4.83 -26.35 -6.81
CA ASN A 42 -5.78 -26.87 -7.79
C ASN A 42 -5.08 -27.46 -9.03
N GLY A 43 -3.75 -27.59 -8.98
CA GLY A 43 -2.94 -28.01 -10.12
C GLY A 43 -3.26 -29.40 -10.67
N ALA A 44 -3.64 -30.33 -9.81
CA ALA A 44 -4.03 -31.68 -10.23
C ALA A 44 -5.26 -31.66 -11.15
N MET A 45 -6.24 -30.78 -10.91
CA MET A 45 -7.39 -30.61 -11.81
C MET A 45 -6.99 -30.01 -13.15
N ALA A 46 -6.08 -29.04 -13.14
CA ALA A 46 -5.57 -28.43 -14.37
C ALA A 46 -4.78 -29.41 -15.23
N GLY A 47 -3.98 -30.30 -14.60
CA GLY A 47 -3.16 -31.31 -15.27
C GLY A 47 -3.94 -32.54 -15.78
N ALA A 48 -5.12 -32.81 -15.25
CA ALA A 48 -5.86 -34.06 -15.50
C ALA A 48 -6.04 -34.37 -17.00
N LYS A 49 -6.36 -33.36 -17.81
CA LYS A 49 -6.54 -33.53 -19.25
C LYS A 49 -5.21 -33.83 -19.97
N ALA A 50 -4.13 -33.18 -19.56
CA ALA A 50 -2.81 -33.34 -20.17
C ALA A 50 -2.23 -34.74 -19.94
N TYR A 51 -2.50 -35.32 -18.77
CA TYR A 51 -1.98 -36.63 -18.36
C TYR A 51 -2.98 -37.77 -18.51
N HIS A 52 -4.20 -37.50 -19.05
CA HIS A 52 -5.28 -38.49 -19.21
C HIS A 52 -5.54 -39.29 -17.92
N LYS A 53 -5.46 -38.63 -16.75
CA LYS A 53 -5.54 -39.24 -15.44
C LYS A 53 -6.57 -38.50 -14.59
N ALA A 54 -7.27 -39.24 -13.72
CA ALA A 54 -8.24 -38.63 -12.82
C ALA A 54 -7.54 -37.61 -11.89
N PRO A 55 -8.10 -36.39 -11.67
CA PRO A 55 -7.45 -35.37 -10.87
C PRO A 55 -7.03 -35.81 -9.47
N PHE A 56 -7.88 -36.57 -8.79
CA PHE A 56 -7.57 -37.06 -7.44
C PHE A 56 -6.37 -38.03 -7.42
N MET A 57 -6.14 -38.80 -8.49
CA MET A 57 -4.97 -39.70 -8.59
C MET A 57 -3.67 -38.88 -8.76
N ILE A 58 -3.72 -37.81 -9.52
CA ILE A 58 -2.58 -36.86 -9.65
C ILE A 58 -2.29 -36.22 -8.29
N ALA A 59 -3.36 -35.78 -7.59
CA ALA A 59 -3.24 -35.17 -6.28
C ALA A 59 -2.66 -36.17 -5.25
N ASP A 60 -3.08 -37.47 -5.25
CA ASP A 60 -2.54 -38.51 -4.37
C ASP A 60 -1.05 -38.72 -4.63
N ASP A 61 -0.63 -38.82 -5.90
CA ASP A 61 0.79 -38.97 -6.27
C ASP A 61 1.64 -37.80 -5.78
N VAL A 62 1.12 -36.56 -5.87
CA VAL A 62 1.81 -35.35 -5.43
C VAL A 62 1.88 -35.28 -3.90
N VAL A 63 0.79 -35.53 -3.20
CA VAL A 63 0.74 -35.53 -1.73
C VAL A 63 1.69 -36.57 -1.14
N ALA A 64 1.86 -37.73 -1.79
CA ALA A 64 2.83 -38.74 -1.38
C ALA A 64 4.28 -38.22 -1.38
N GLN A 65 4.60 -37.18 -2.18
CA GLN A 65 5.93 -36.55 -2.22
C GLN A 65 6.12 -35.48 -1.13
N LEU A 66 5.07 -35.17 -0.36
CA LEU A 66 5.09 -34.15 0.69
C LEU A 66 5.18 -34.73 2.11
N SER A 67 5.39 -36.06 2.26
CA SER A 67 5.48 -36.73 3.56
C SER A 67 6.50 -36.09 4.51
N ASP A 68 7.63 -35.66 3.99
CA ASP A 68 8.72 -35.03 4.74
C ASP A 68 8.76 -33.50 4.55
N SER A 69 7.62 -32.88 4.25
CA SER A 69 7.54 -31.45 4.03
C SER A 69 8.04 -30.67 5.25
N ARG A 70 8.91 -29.69 4.99
CA ARG A 70 9.33 -28.71 5.99
C ARG A 70 8.26 -27.65 6.24
N ILE A 71 7.42 -27.39 5.24
CA ILE A 71 6.45 -26.29 5.23
C ILE A 71 5.07 -26.75 5.73
N PHE A 72 4.61 -27.90 5.21
CA PHE A 72 3.23 -28.33 5.44
C PHE A 72 3.10 -29.27 6.65
N SER A 73 2.15 -28.94 7.55
CA SER A 73 1.72 -29.81 8.65
C SER A 73 0.67 -30.83 8.17
N ARG A 74 -0.11 -30.43 7.16
CA ARG A 74 -1.12 -31.28 6.52
C ARG A 74 -1.13 -31.00 5.01
N ALA A 75 -1.15 -32.07 4.24
CA ALA A 75 -1.46 -32.06 2.82
C ALA A 75 -2.48 -33.17 2.57
N GLU A 76 -3.71 -32.82 2.20
CA GLU A 76 -4.83 -33.75 2.08
C GLU A 76 -5.51 -33.60 0.71
N VAL A 77 -5.76 -34.74 0.08
CA VAL A 77 -6.49 -34.80 -1.18
C VAL A 77 -7.99 -34.77 -0.93
N VAL A 78 -8.66 -33.78 -1.52
CA VAL A 78 -10.12 -33.65 -1.48
C VAL A 78 -10.68 -33.73 -2.91
N LYS A 79 -11.64 -34.65 -3.11
CA LYS A 79 -12.28 -34.83 -4.42
C LYS A 79 -12.93 -33.54 -4.92
N PRO A 80 -12.82 -33.22 -6.23
CA PRO A 80 -12.34 -34.11 -7.31
C PRO A 80 -10.81 -34.14 -7.53
N GLY A 81 -10.01 -33.32 -6.83
CA GLY A 81 -8.55 -33.24 -7.01
C GLY A 81 -7.94 -31.98 -6.41
N PHE A 82 -8.59 -31.42 -5.37
CA PHE A 82 -8.00 -30.36 -4.56
C PHE A 82 -6.93 -30.93 -3.64
N ILE A 83 -5.86 -30.20 -3.42
CA ILE A 83 -4.89 -30.47 -2.37
C ILE A 83 -5.05 -29.36 -1.33
N ASN A 84 -5.61 -29.72 -0.18
CA ASN A 84 -5.77 -28.83 0.97
C ASN A 84 -4.48 -28.87 1.79
N LEU A 85 -4.02 -27.69 2.21
CA LEU A 85 -2.72 -27.51 2.84
C LEU A 85 -2.86 -26.67 4.11
N ASP A 86 -2.22 -27.12 5.19
CA ASP A 86 -2.00 -26.32 6.39
C ASP A 86 -0.49 -26.20 6.66
N VAL A 87 -0.06 -25.08 7.19
CA VAL A 87 1.35 -24.75 7.38
C VAL A 87 1.80 -25.13 8.78
N LYS A 88 3.05 -25.58 8.92
CA LYS A 88 3.67 -25.85 10.22
C LYS A 88 3.85 -24.54 11.00
N PRO A 89 3.39 -24.44 12.26
CA PRO A 89 3.62 -23.27 13.10
C PRO A 89 5.11 -22.92 13.24
N GLU A 90 5.97 -23.94 13.28
CA GLU A 90 7.43 -23.77 13.41
C GLU A 90 8.02 -23.09 12.16
N PHE A 91 7.52 -23.44 10.96
CA PHE A 91 7.93 -22.79 9.73
C PHE A 91 7.49 -21.32 9.70
N VAL A 92 6.25 -21.03 10.14
CA VAL A 92 5.74 -19.66 10.25
C VAL A 92 6.58 -18.87 11.23
N ALA A 93 6.89 -19.43 12.40
CA ALA A 93 7.72 -18.77 13.41
C ALA A 93 9.14 -18.46 12.87
N GLU A 94 9.77 -19.41 12.20
CA GLU A 94 11.08 -19.20 11.56
C GLU A 94 11.01 -18.09 10.49
N TYR A 95 9.97 -18.11 9.67
CA TYR A 95 9.73 -17.09 8.65
C TYR A 95 9.58 -15.70 9.26
N MET A 96 8.78 -15.57 10.32
CA MET A 96 8.55 -14.31 11.03
C MET A 96 9.81 -13.80 11.72
N ASN A 97 10.61 -14.67 12.34
CA ASN A 97 11.88 -14.28 12.94
C ASN A 97 12.86 -13.72 11.90
N LYS A 98 13.02 -14.40 10.77
CA LYS A 98 13.85 -13.90 9.66
C LYS A 98 13.33 -12.58 9.10
N MET A 99 12.02 -12.41 9.02
CA MET A 99 11.42 -11.15 8.58
C MET A 99 11.71 -10.01 9.57
N ALA A 100 11.67 -10.29 10.87
CA ALA A 100 11.94 -9.31 11.92
C ALA A 100 13.41 -8.86 12.01
N GLU A 101 14.35 -9.67 11.51
CA GLU A 101 15.78 -9.33 11.42
C GLU A 101 16.09 -8.33 10.30
N ASP A 102 15.18 -8.16 9.35
CA ASP A 102 15.32 -7.23 8.23
C ASP A 102 14.64 -5.89 8.53
N GLU A 103 15.39 -4.79 8.49
CA GLU A 103 14.87 -3.43 8.70
C GLU A 103 13.67 -3.08 7.80
N LYS A 104 13.58 -3.72 6.63
CA LYS A 104 12.45 -3.58 5.70
C LYS A 104 11.39 -4.66 5.85
N LEU A 105 11.46 -5.48 6.90
CA LEU A 105 10.52 -6.56 7.13
C LEU A 105 10.31 -7.43 5.88
N SER A 106 11.40 -7.71 5.16
CA SER A 106 11.43 -8.48 3.90
C SER A 106 10.64 -7.88 2.74
N VAL A 107 10.30 -6.60 2.81
CA VAL A 107 9.72 -5.87 1.67
C VAL A 107 10.81 -5.67 0.61
N GLU A 108 10.56 -6.21 -0.58
CA GLU A 108 11.50 -6.11 -1.69
C GLU A 108 11.66 -4.66 -2.16
N THR A 109 12.91 -4.26 -2.36
CA THR A 109 13.21 -2.97 -2.99
C THR A 109 12.90 -3.05 -4.49
N ALA A 110 12.30 -1.98 -5.03
CA ALA A 110 11.95 -1.88 -6.44
C ALA A 110 13.19 -2.12 -7.33
N LYS A 111 13.12 -3.11 -8.22
CA LYS A 111 14.20 -3.44 -9.16
C LYS A 111 14.47 -2.31 -10.16
N ASN A 112 13.43 -1.56 -10.51
CA ASN A 112 13.49 -0.39 -11.40
C ASN A 112 12.92 0.83 -10.66
N PRO A 113 13.71 1.54 -9.83
CA PRO A 113 13.28 2.72 -9.12
C PRO A 113 12.76 3.80 -10.07
N LYS A 114 11.62 4.38 -9.72
CA LYS A 114 11.01 5.50 -10.47
C LYS A 114 11.16 6.80 -9.68
N THR A 115 11.16 7.93 -10.39
CA THR A 115 10.90 9.23 -9.78
C THR A 115 9.40 9.49 -9.84
N ILE A 116 8.81 9.70 -8.66
CA ILE A 116 7.36 9.90 -8.48
C ILE A 116 7.16 11.24 -7.80
N ILE A 117 6.30 12.08 -8.35
CA ILE A 117 5.86 13.31 -7.72
C ILE A 117 4.46 13.07 -7.18
N ILE A 118 4.22 13.47 -5.92
CA ILE A 118 2.92 13.37 -5.27
C ILE A 118 2.55 14.77 -4.81
N ASP A 119 1.52 15.33 -5.43
CA ASP A 119 0.90 16.57 -5.01
C ASP A 119 -0.20 16.25 -3.96
N TYR A 120 -0.08 16.86 -2.78
CA TYR A 120 -1.00 16.60 -1.67
C TYR A 120 -0.99 17.73 -0.64
N GLY A 121 -2.08 17.80 0.12
CA GLY A 121 -2.20 18.76 1.22
C GLY A 121 -2.78 20.11 0.81
N GLY A 122 -2.24 20.79 -0.11
CA GLY A 122 -2.65 22.05 -0.76
C GLY A 122 -3.78 22.90 -0.11
N PRO A 123 -3.68 23.34 1.17
CA PRO A 123 -4.77 24.04 1.80
C PRO A 123 -4.91 25.46 1.26
N ASN A 124 -6.14 25.99 1.26
CA ASN A 124 -6.40 27.39 1.08
C ASN A 124 -5.96 28.17 2.34
N VAL A 125 -4.96 29.03 2.23
CA VAL A 125 -4.43 29.84 3.34
C VAL A 125 -5.36 30.96 3.78
N ALA A 126 -6.41 31.26 2.97
CA ALA A 126 -7.42 32.26 3.28
C ALA A 126 -8.38 31.89 4.42
N LYS A 127 -8.26 30.69 4.98
CA LYS A 127 -9.09 30.22 6.09
C LYS A 127 -8.36 29.23 6.98
N PRO A 128 -8.80 29.07 8.24
CA PRO A 128 -8.22 28.10 9.16
C PRO A 128 -8.27 26.67 8.64
N LEU A 129 -7.26 25.89 9.01
CA LEU A 129 -7.21 24.46 8.70
C LEU A 129 -8.28 23.69 9.52
N HIS A 130 -8.87 22.71 8.90
CA HIS A 130 -9.80 21.79 9.56
C HIS A 130 -9.48 20.33 9.20
N VAL A 131 -10.18 19.39 9.83
CA VAL A 131 -9.95 17.94 9.67
C VAL A 131 -9.97 17.45 8.20
N GLY A 132 -10.71 18.12 7.32
CA GLY A 132 -10.72 17.81 5.89
C GLY A 132 -9.36 17.99 5.21
N HIS A 133 -8.58 19.01 5.61
CA HIS A 133 -7.22 19.24 5.10
C HIS A 133 -6.24 18.17 5.61
N LEU A 134 -6.40 17.75 6.88
CA LEU A 134 -5.58 16.71 7.48
C LEU A 134 -5.66 15.38 6.71
N ARG A 135 -6.84 15.02 6.23
CA ARG A 135 -7.07 13.79 5.47
C ARG A 135 -6.18 13.72 4.22
N SER A 136 -6.18 14.77 3.41
CA SER A 136 -5.36 14.84 2.20
C SER A 136 -3.86 14.78 2.53
N ALA A 137 -3.43 15.55 3.55
CA ALA A 137 -2.04 15.60 3.98
C ALA A 137 -1.53 14.23 4.46
N ILE A 138 -2.30 13.53 5.30
CA ILE A 138 -1.90 12.21 5.83
C ILE A 138 -1.84 11.16 4.74
N ILE A 139 -2.82 11.13 3.83
CA ILE A 139 -2.84 10.17 2.73
C ILE A 139 -1.61 10.37 1.83
N GLY A 140 -1.37 11.60 1.40
CA GLY A 140 -0.23 11.91 0.53
C GLY A 140 1.12 11.62 1.17
N GLU A 141 1.30 12.02 2.44
CA GLU A 141 2.52 11.73 3.20
C GLU A 141 2.72 10.21 3.39
N SER A 142 1.66 9.47 3.66
CA SER A 142 1.74 8.00 3.78
C SER A 142 2.19 7.34 2.48
N ILE A 143 1.61 7.73 1.35
CA ILE A 143 1.98 7.21 0.03
C ILE A 143 3.45 7.56 -0.28
N LYS A 144 3.87 8.80 0.02
CA LYS A 144 5.26 9.24 -0.14
C LYS A 144 6.22 8.37 0.66
N ARG A 145 5.93 8.12 1.94
CA ARG A 145 6.76 7.27 2.81
C ARG A 145 6.82 5.83 2.31
N ILE A 146 5.68 5.24 1.94
CA ILE A 146 5.63 3.89 1.37
C ILE A 146 6.48 3.83 0.10
N GLY A 147 6.32 4.78 -0.83
CA GLY A 147 7.10 4.80 -2.06
C GLY A 147 8.62 4.88 -1.82
N ARG A 148 9.05 5.68 -0.84
CA ARG A 148 10.46 5.77 -0.44
C ARG A 148 10.95 4.48 0.23
N PHE A 149 10.12 3.89 1.08
CA PHE A 149 10.44 2.64 1.77
C PHE A 149 10.70 1.49 0.80
N VAL A 150 9.90 1.39 -0.28
CA VAL A 150 10.11 0.40 -1.34
C VAL A 150 11.18 0.80 -2.37
N GLY A 151 11.89 1.91 -2.15
CA GLY A 151 13.09 2.26 -2.93
C GLY A 151 12.85 3.16 -4.14
N HIS A 152 11.69 3.79 -4.27
CA HIS A 152 11.46 4.84 -5.27
C HIS A 152 12.00 6.20 -4.81
N LYS A 153 12.38 7.07 -5.76
CA LYS A 153 12.63 8.49 -5.50
C LYS A 153 11.29 9.22 -5.48
N VAL A 154 10.78 9.54 -4.30
CA VAL A 154 9.48 10.22 -4.18
C VAL A 154 9.67 11.65 -3.68
N ILE A 155 9.13 12.59 -4.45
CA ILE A 155 9.10 14.03 -4.17
C ILE A 155 7.68 14.34 -3.74
N GLY A 156 7.51 14.93 -2.55
CA GLY A 156 6.22 15.49 -2.12
C GLY A 156 6.16 16.94 -2.55
N ASP A 157 5.09 17.32 -3.20
CA ASP A 157 4.76 18.69 -3.55
C ASP A 157 3.53 19.11 -2.75
N VAL A 158 3.63 20.25 -2.07
CA VAL A 158 2.52 20.82 -1.29
C VAL A 158 2.28 22.21 -1.83
N HIS A 159 1.36 22.33 -2.77
CA HIS A 159 0.99 23.58 -3.35
C HIS A 159 -0.03 24.31 -2.47
N LEU A 160 0.39 25.39 -1.85
CA LEU A 160 -0.50 26.21 -1.01
C LEU A 160 -1.37 27.12 -1.88
N GLY A 161 -2.64 27.26 -1.50
CA GLY A 161 -3.55 28.23 -2.10
C GLY A 161 -3.36 29.62 -1.50
N ASP A 162 -2.14 30.19 -1.65
CA ASP A 162 -1.71 31.47 -1.10
C ASP A 162 -1.72 32.61 -2.13
N TRP A 163 -2.10 32.33 -3.37
CA TRP A 163 -2.16 33.24 -4.48
C TRP A 163 -3.45 33.09 -5.29
N GLY A 164 -3.95 34.15 -5.87
CA GLY A 164 -5.12 34.11 -6.76
C GLY A 164 -6.40 34.71 -6.14
N LEU A 165 -7.57 34.28 -6.64
CA LEU A 165 -8.87 34.88 -6.33
C LEU A 165 -9.15 35.00 -4.83
N GLN A 166 -8.87 33.97 -4.05
CA GLN A 166 -9.15 33.93 -2.61
C GLN A 166 -8.39 35.05 -1.86
N MET A 167 -7.13 35.25 -2.17
CA MET A 167 -6.34 36.31 -1.59
C MET A 167 -6.78 37.69 -2.08
N GLY A 168 -7.15 37.78 -3.36
CA GLY A 168 -7.73 39.02 -3.92
C GLY A 168 -9.02 39.44 -3.22
N LEU A 169 -9.89 38.49 -2.91
CA LEU A 169 -11.12 38.71 -2.16
C LEU A 169 -10.81 39.25 -0.75
N ILE A 170 -9.90 38.58 -0.01
CA ILE A 170 -9.50 39.03 1.33
C ILE A 170 -8.93 40.45 1.29
N ILE A 171 -8.04 40.76 0.34
CA ILE A 171 -7.44 42.09 0.19
C ILE A 171 -8.52 43.15 -0.07
N THR A 172 -9.50 42.82 -0.93
CA THR A 172 -10.60 43.74 -1.25
C THR A 172 -11.44 44.03 -0.02
N GLU A 173 -11.87 42.98 0.72
CA GLU A 173 -12.68 43.14 1.93
C GLU A 173 -11.89 43.85 3.03
N LEU A 174 -10.59 43.54 3.19
CA LEU A 174 -9.72 44.21 4.14
C LEU A 174 -9.58 45.72 3.84
N LYS A 175 -9.46 46.10 2.57
CA LYS A 175 -9.45 47.50 2.14
C LYS A 175 -10.76 48.21 2.48
N HIS A 176 -11.89 47.52 2.39
CA HIS A 176 -13.19 48.07 2.82
C HIS A 176 -13.28 48.28 4.33
N ARG A 177 -12.78 47.35 5.13
CA ARG A 177 -12.86 47.39 6.60
C ARG A 177 -11.82 48.31 7.24
N LYS A 178 -10.61 48.35 6.67
CA LYS A 178 -9.43 49.01 7.23
C LYS A 178 -8.69 49.80 6.12
N PRO A 179 -9.35 50.82 5.49
CA PRO A 179 -8.77 51.58 4.36
C PRO A 179 -7.53 52.38 4.75
N GLU A 180 -7.32 52.63 6.03
CA GLU A 180 -6.18 53.37 6.59
C GLU A 180 -4.89 52.55 6.68
N LEU A 181 -4.91 51.27 6.37
CA LEU A 181 -3.71 50.43 6.42
C LEU A 181 -2.68 50.89 5.39
N VAL A 182 -1.42 50.95 5.79
CA VAL A 182 -0.29 51.35 4.97
C VAL A 182 -0.14 50.53 3.68
N TYR A 183 -0.69 49.35 3.61
CA TYR A 183 -0.69 48.49 2.42
C TYR A 183 -1.55 49.04 1.27
N PHE A 184 -2.44 50.02 1.55
CA PHE A 184 -3.37 50.64 0.59
C PHE A 184 -3.01 52.11 0.29
N ASP A 185 -1.92 52.59 0.84
CA ASP A 185 -1.38 53.93 0.57
C ASP A 185 -0.26 53.82 -0.49
N ASP A 186 -0.58 54.23 -1.71
CA ASP A 186 0.37 54.22 -2.84
C ASP A 186 1.58 55.15 -2.63
N SER A 187 1.48 56.08 -1.66
CA SER A 187 2.57 57.03 -1.32
C SER A 187 3.49 56.49 -0.21
N PHE A 188 3.15 55.37 0.40
CA PHE A 188 3.93 54.79 1.50
C PHE A 188 5.29 54.28 1.01
N THR A 189 6.37 54.78 1.60
CA THR A 189 7.75 54.38 1.26
C THR A 189 8.52 53.78 2.44
N GLY A 190 7.84 53.59 3.58
CA GLY A 190 8.42 53.03 4.79
C GLY A 190 8.55 51.49 4.75
N GLU A 191 9.05 50.94 5.84
CA GLU A 191 9.06 49.49 6.05
C GLU A 191 7.66 49.00 6.45
N TYR A 192 7.16 47.97 5.77
CA TYR A 192 5.86 47.40 6.09
C TYR A 192 5.89 46.70 7.44
N PRO A 193 4.77 46.74 8.22
CA PRO A 193 4.66 46.01 9.48
C PRO A 193 4.94 44.53 9.32
N ALA A 194 5.72 43.96 10.24
CA ALA A 194 6.02 42.50 10.26
C ALA A 194 4.82 41.65 10.69
N GLU A 195 3.87 42.27 11.40
CA GLU A 195 2.66 41.56 11.87
C GLU A 195 1.56 41.64 10.82
N ALA A 196 0.78 40.52 10.73
CA ALA A 196 -0.37 40.49 9.83
C ALA A 196 -1.42 41.50 10.24
N PRO A 197 -2.10 42.21 9.28
CA PRO A 197 -3.11 43.23 9.55
C PRO A 197 -4.45 42.69 10.07
N PHE A 198 -4.54 41.38 10.29
CA PHE A 198 -5.71 40.67 10.79
C PHE A 198 -5.31 39.43 11.59
N THR A 199 -6.19 38.99 12.49
CA THR A 199 -6.07 37.74 13.23
C THR A 199 -6.72 36.59 12.46
N ILE A 200 -6.46 35.34 12.87
CA ILE A 200 -7.11 34.16 12.29
C ILE A 200 -8.63 34.21 12.47
N SER A 201 -9.11 34.72 13.62
CA SER A 201 -10.56 34.87 13.88
C SER A 201 -11.21 35.92 12.97
N GLU A 202 -10.52 37.07 12.72
CA GLU A 202 -11.01 38.05 11.76
C GLU A 202 -11.03 37.48 10.33
N LEU A 203 -10.09 36.60 9.98
CA LEU A 203 -10.06 35.97 8.67
C LEU A 203 -11.28 35.09 8.41
N GLU A 204 -11.82 34.41 9.46
CA GLU A 204 -13.05 33.63 9.36
C GLU A 204 -14.28 34.50 9.05
N GLU A 205 -14.26 35.77 9.40
CA GLU A 205 -15.31 36.74 9.06
C GLU A 205 -15.05 37.47 7.72
N ILE A 206 -13.81 37.81 7.43
CA ILE A 206 -13.43 38.53 6.21
C ILE A 206 -13.70 37.68 4.97
N TYR A 207 -13.22 36.44 4.95
CA TYR A 207 -13.28 35.58 3.78
C TYR A 207 -14.70 35.26 3.28
N PRO A 208 -15.71 34.94 4.14
CA PRO A 208 -17.07 34.72 3.68
C PRO A 208 -17.81 35.98 3.21
N CYS A 209 -17.35 37.18 3.61
CA CYS A 209 -17.96 38.48 3.22
C CYS A 209 -17.41 39.03 1.92
N ALA A 210 -16.24 38.56 1.51
CA ALA A 210 -15.55 38.97 0.30
C ALA A 210 -16.06 38.23 -0.96
#